data_9320ec598301449ade1f764159d1f026
#
_entry.id   9320ec598301449ade1f764159d1f026
#
_cell.length_a   1.000
_cell.length_b   1.000
_cell.length_c   1.000
_cell.angle_alpha   90.00
_cell.angle_beta   90.00
_cell.angle_gamma   90.00
#
_symmetry.space_group_name_H-M   'P 1'
#
loop_
_entity.id
_entity.type
_entity.pdbx_description
1 polymer ?
#
loop_
_entity_poly.entity_id
_entity_poly.type
_entity_poly.pdbx_seq_one_letter_code
_entity_poly.pdbx_strand_id
1 'polypeptide(L)'
;MPFFEFAYIYLVKSNPMEDYIKRSVSLKDAEHMTKAAFEKARELGMAIAVTIVDESGILKLFARMDNAPLIAVDASRKKAITAVGLGIPTGDSWFSFIKDDPILREGVHGFMDFMLMGGGMPIVSGSQLIGAIGISGGHYSKDQECALAALDSLKKETNDKNP
;
A
#
# COMPACT_ATOMS: atom_id res chain seq x y z
N MET A 1 -39.89 -13.36 6.70
CA MET A 1 -39.73 -12.16 7.54
C MET A 1 -38.44 -11.47 7.12
N PRO A 2 -38.48 -10.26 6.54
CA PRO A 2 -37.29 -9.61 6.05
C PRO A 2 -36.52 -8.93 7.20
N PHE A 3 -35.24 -9.22 7.29
CA PHE A 3 -34.29 -8.73 8.30
C PHE A 3 -33.82 -7.27 8.06
N PHE A 4 -34.63 -6.43 7.41
CA PHE A 4 -34.20 -5.08 6.96
C PHE A 4 -34.88 -3.91 7.66
N GLU A 5 -35.46 -4.09 8.85
CA GLU A 5 -36.30 -3.04 9.46
C GLU A 5 -35.66 -2.28 10.64
N PHE A 6 -34.34 -2.34 10.83
CA PHE A 6 -33.65 -1.56 11.89
C PHE A 6 -32.52 -0.64 11.42
N ALA A 7 -32.56 -0.16 10.20
CA ALA A 7 -31.75 1.00 9.86
C ALA A 7 -32.55 2.28 10.11
N TYR A 8 -32.62 2.72 11.38
CA TYR A 8 -33.00 4.09 11.67
C TYR A 8 -31.90 5.01 11.14
N ILE A 9 -32.07 5.45 9.89
CA ILE A 9 -31.28 6.53 9.32
C ILE A 9 -31.73 7.80 10.04
N TYR A 10 -30.96 8.26 11.02
CA TYR A 10 -31.11 9.61 11.54
C TYR A 10 -30.73 10.57 10.43
N LEU A 11 -31.72 11.02 9.66
CA LEU A 11 -31.56 12.20 8.80
C LEU A 11 -31.41 13.40 9.73
N VAL A 12 -30.18 13.84 9.93
CA VAL A 12 -29.89 15.10 10.61
C VAL A 12 -30.38 16.23 9.68
N LYS A 13 -31.56 16.78 9.97
CA LYS A 13 -32.06 18.03 9.37
C LYS A 13 -31.27 19.19 9.99
N SER A 14 -30.06 19.42 9.54
CA SER A 14 -29.30 20.61 9.92
C SER A 14 -28.24 20.83 8.86
N ASN A 15 -27.98 22.05 8.52
CA ASN A 15 -27.00 22.56 7.56
C ASN A 15 -26.35 21.51 6.63
N PRO A 16 -26.25 21.73 5.32
CA PRO A 16 -25.61 20.75 4.45
C PRO A 16 -24.23 20.43 5.03
N MET A 17 -24.03 19.16 5.43
CA MET A 17 -22.71 18.67 5.81
C MET A 17 -21.82 18.77 4.56
N GLU A 18 -20.63 19.31 4.73
CA GLU A 18 -19.64 19.32 3.65
C GLU A 18 -19.08 17.89 3.51
N ASP A 19 -19.34 17.26 2.36
CA ASP A 19 -18.84 15.93 2.06
C ASP A 19 -17.35 16.00 1.67
N TYR A 20 -16.51 15.26 2.37
CA TYR A 20 -15.11 15.09 1.98
C TYR A 20 -14.95 13.80 1.16
N ILE A 21 -14.72 13.97 -0.15
CA ILE A 21 -14.56 12.83 -1.08
C ILE A 21 -13.09 12.42 -1.15
N LYS A 22 -12.80 11.17 -0.79
CA LYS A 22 -11.50 10.54 -0.98
C LYS A 22 -11.51 9.63 -2.20
N ARG A 23 -10.42 9.69 -2.97
CA ARG A 23 -10.17 8.69 -4.03
C ARG A 23 -9.45 7.49 -3.45
N SER A 24 -9.78 6.33 -3.93
CA SER A 24 -9.21 5.06 -3.48
C SER A 24 -8.68 4.24 -4.64
N VAL A 25 -7.67 3.41 -4.40
CA VAL A 25 -7.17 2.46 -5.39
C VAL A 25 -8.25 1.44 -5.74
N SER A 26 -8.46 1.19 -7.04
CA SER A 26 -9.43 0.20 -7.49
C SER A 26 -8.91 -1.23 -7.28
N LEU A 27 -9.82 -2.20 -7.15
CA LEU A 27 -9.43 -3.62 -7.12
C LEU A 27 -8.71 -4.02 -8.42
N LYS A 28 -9.19 -3.53 -9.56
CA LYS A 28 -8.58 -3.81 -10.87
C LYS A 28 -7.12 -3.37 -10.93
N ASP A 29 -6.81 -2.15 -10.44
CA ASP A 29 -5.43 -1.66 -10.41
C ASP A 29 -4.58 -2.43 -9.41
N ALA A 30 -5.17 -2.83 -8.27
CA ALA A 30 -4.50 -3.66 -7.27
C ALA A 30 -4.12 -5.04 -7.83
N GLU A 31 -5.01 -5.69 -8.58
CA GLU A 31 -4.74 -6.96 -9.26
C GLU A 31 -3.64 -6.81 -10.32
N HIS A 32 -3.70 -5.74 -11.12
CA HIS A 32 -2.69 -5.45 -12.14
C HIS A 32 -1.30 -5.24 -11.52
N MET A 33 -1.19 -4.42 -10.48
CA MET A 33 0.06 -4.19 -9.74
C MET A 33 0.60 -5.49 -9.12
N THR A 34 -0.26 -6.31 -8.54
CA THR A 34 0.13 -7.59 -7.94
C THR A 34 0.73 -8.52 -8.98
N LYS A 35 0.13 -8.61 -10.18
CA LYS A 35 0.65 -9.40 -11.28
C LYS A 35 2.04 -8.94 -11.71
N ALA A 36 2.23 -7.64 -11.90
CA ALA A 36 3.52 -7.06 -12.28
C ALA A 36 4.60 -7.30 -11.19
N ALA A 37 4.24 -7.17 -9.91
CA ALA A 37 5.13 -7.48 -8.80
C ALA A 37 5.58 -8.95 -8.82
N PHE A 38 4.67 -9.88 -9.08
CA PHE A 38 4.98 -11.32 -9.16
C PHE A 38 5.86 -11.65 -10.37
N GLU A 39 5.63 -10.99 -11.51
CA GLU A 39 6.49 -11.14 -12.69
C GLU A 39 7.92 -10.69 -12.36
N LYS A 40 8.07 -9.52 -11.75
CA LYS A 40 9.38 -9.01 -11.33
C LYS A 40 10.07 -9.90 -10.30
N ALA A 41 9.32 -10.44 -9.33
CA ALA A 41 9.86 -11.36 -8.34
C ALA A 41 10.41 -12.65 -8.98
N ARG A 42 9.71 -13.20 -9.99
CA ARG A 42 10.20 -14.37 -10.75
C ARG A 42 11.51 -14.06 -11.51
N GLU A 43 11.60 -12.89 -12.14
CA GLU A 43 12.83 -12.43 -12.79
C GLU A 43 14.01 -12.35 -11.81
N LEU A 44 13.74 -11.93 -10.57
CA LEU A 44 14.75 -11.85 -9.50
C LEU A 44 15.03 -13.17 -8.78
N GLY A 45 14.33 -14.26 -9.17
CA GLY A 45 14.48 -15.58 -8.58
C GLY A 45 13.98 -15.67 -7.14
N MET A 46 12.94 -14.92 -6.77
CA MET A 46 12.39 -14.86 -5.42
C MET A 46 10.87 -15.06 -5.37
N ALA A 47 10.37 -15.46 -4.21
CA ALA A 47 8.94 -15.56 -3.93
C ALA A 47 8.55 -14.51 -2.88
N ILE A 48 7.45 -13.79 -3.14
CA ILE A 48 7.02 -12.63 -2.36
C ILE A 48 5.58 -12.75 -1.86
N ALA A 49 5.27 -11.97 -0.82
CA ALA A 49 3.93 -11.55 -0.45
C ALA A 49 3.72 -10.09 -0.86
N VAL A 50 2.53 -9.79 -1.37
CA VAL A 50 2.08 -8.46 -1.77
C VAL A 50 0.86 -8.09 -0.95
N THR A 51 0.88 -6.92 -0.34
CA THR A 51 -0.27 -6.30 0.33
C THR A 51 -0.56 -4.95 -0.33
N ILE A 52 -1.80 -4.72 -0.71
CA ILE A 52 -2.27 -3.41 -1.16
C ILE A 52 -3.35 -2.95 -0.20
N VAL A 53 -3.19 -1.72 0.28
CA VAL A 53 -4.16 -1.04 1.14
C VAL A 53 -4.71 0.19 0.43
N ASP A 54 -5.93 0.60 0.81
CA ASP A 54 -6.53 1.84 0.34
C ASP A 54 -5.93 3.08 1.06
N GLU A 55 -6.45 4.27 0.75
CA GLU A 55 -6.00 5.56 1.32
C GLU A 55 -6.23 5.67 2.84
N SER A 56 -7.06 4.81 3.40
CA SER A 56 -7.34 4.74 4.84
C SER A 56 -6.55 3.62 5.54
N GLY A 57 -5.68 2.91 4.80
CA GLY A 57 -4.88 1.81 5.33
C GLY A 57 -5.65 0.48 5.44
N ILE A 58 -6.87 0.41 4.90
CA ILE A 58 -7.67 -0.81 4.93
C ILE A 58 -7.23 -1.74 3.80
N LEU A 59 -7.15 -3.03 4.10
CA LEU A 59 -6.73 -4.07 3.16
C LEU A 59 -7.65 -4.09 1.93
N LYS A 60 -7.06 -3.90 0.76
CA LYS A 60 -7.73 -4.00 -0.55
C LYS A 60 -7.47 -5.34 -1.21
N LEU A 61 -6.19 -5.76 -1.23
CA LEU A 61 -5.76 -7.04 -1.81
C LEU A 61 -4.54 -7.57 -1.06
N PHE A 62 -4.54 -8.88 -0.85
CA PHE A 62 -3.36 -9.62 -0.38
C PHE A 62 -3.16 -10.86 -1.26
N ALA A 63 -1.93 -11.08 -1.66
CA ALA A 63 -1.55 -12.30 -2.36
C ALA A 63 -0.14 -12.75 -1.96
N ARG A 64 0.07 -14.07 -1.86
CA ARG A 64 1.34 -14.67 -1.52
C ARG A 64 1.71 -15.73 -2.54
N MET A 65 2.92 -15.63 -3.09
CA MET A 65 3.48 -16.69 -3.93
C MET A 65 3.76 -17.96 -3.09
N ASP A 66 3.66 -19.11 -3.75
CA ASP A 66 4.17 -20.35 -3.15
C ASP A 66 5.65 -20.18 -2.77
N ASN A 67 6.04 -20.77 -1.63
CA ASN A 67 7.37 -20.66 -1.05
C ASN A 67 7.81 -19.26 -0.57
N ALA A 68 6.94 -18.25 -0.60
CA ALA A 68 7.26 -16.98 0.07
C ALA A 68 7.44 -17.20 1.59
N PRO A 69 8.46 -16.60 2.21
CA PRO A 69 8.71 -16.75 3.65
C PRO A 69 7.48 -16.37 4.49
N LEU A 70 7.24 -17.08 5.59
CA LEU A 70 6.09 -16.81 6.46
C LEU A 70 6.08 -15.36 6.97
N ILE A 71 7.25 -14.83 7.33
CA ILE A 71 7.41 -13.45 7.82
C ILE A 71 6.96 -12.41 6.77
N ALA A 72 7.00 -12.75 5.47
CA ALA A 72 6.63 -11.85 4.39
C ALA A 72 5.15 -11.42 4.46
N VAL A 73 4.29 -12.24 5.06
CA VAL A 73 2.85 -11.94 5.23
C VAL A 73 2.66 -10.68 6.08
N ASP A 74 3.25 -10.66 7.27
CA ASP A 74 3.13 -9.50 8.17
C ASP A 74 3.99 -8.33 7.70
N ALA A 75 5.21 -8.61 7.22
CA ALA A 75 6.11 -7.57 6.76
C ALA A 75 5.56 -6.78 5.55
N SER A 76 4.94 -7.45 4.57
CA SER A 76 4.31 -6.76 3.43
C SER A 76 3.17 -5.84 3.89
N ARG A 77 2.34 -6.31 4.84
CA ARG A 77 1.26 -5.51 5.41
C ARG A 77 1.80 -4.25 6.13
N LYS A 78 2.78 -4.42 7.01
CA LYS A 78 3.39 -3.31 7.74
C LYS A 78 4.06 -2.30 6.83
N LYS A 79 4.73 -2.74 5.76
CA LYS A 79 5.31 -1.85 4.75
C LYS A 79 4.22 -1.03 4.05
N ALA A 80 3.09 -1.64 3.66
CA ALA A 80 1.97 -0.93 3.05
C ALA A 80 1.36 0.10 4.01
N ILE A 81 1.09 -0.29 5.27
CA ILE A 81 0.54 0.60 6.31
C ILE A 81 1.48 1.78 6.57
N THR A 82 2.77 1.52 6.70
CA THR A 82 3.77 2.59 6.89
C THR A 82 3.77 3.56 5.71
N ALA A 83 3.79 3.04 4.48
CA ALA A 83 3.85 3.87 3.28
C ALA A 83 2.58 4.73 3.11
N VAL A 84 1.38 4.20 3.36
CA VAL A 84 0.14 4.99 3.28
C VAL A 84 0.03 6.00 4.41
N GLY A 85 0.42 5.62 5.63
CA GLY A 85 0.31 6.48 6.81
C GLY A 85 1.21 7.71 6.75
N LEU A 86 2.35 7.61 6.06
CA LEU A 86 3.35 8.68 5.94
C LEU A 86 3.32 9.36 4.56
N GLY A 87 2.73 8.74 3.56
CA GLY A 87 2.73 9.23 2.18
C GLY A 87 4.11 9.19 1.50
N ILE A 88 5.08 8.47 2.07
CA ILE A 88 6.44 8.33 1.54
C ILE A 88 6.86 6.86 1.48
N PRO A 89 7.81 6.50 0.57
CA PRO A 89 8.34 5.14 0.51
C PRO A 89 9.03 4.72 1.81
N THR A 90 8.88 3.45 2.21
CA THR A 90 9.73 2.85 3.23
C THR A 90 11.16 2.63 2.71
N GLY A 91 12.11 2.35 3.58
CA GLY A 91 13.51 2.19 3.23
C GLY A 91 14.28 3.51 3.25
N ASP A 92 15.09 3.76 2.22
CA ASP A 92 16.05 4.87 2.19
C ASP A 92 15.39 6.24 2.36
N SER A 93 14.22 6.45 1.76
CA SER A 93 13.49 7.73 1.88
C SER A 93 13.11 8.01 3.32
N TRP A 94 12.51 7.01 3.99
CA TRP A 94 12.11 7.14 5.38
C TRP A 94 13.32 7.18 6.31
N PHE A 95 14.32 6.32 6.09
CA PHE A 95 15.55 6.32 6.87
C PHE A 95 16.26 7.68 6.81
N SER A 96 16.37 8.28 5.63
CA SER A 96 16.98 9.59 5.45
C SER A 96 16.25 10.69 6.22
N PHE A 97 14.93 10.57 6.39
CA PHE A 97 14.14 11.51 7.15
C PHE A 97 14.38 11.43 8.66
N ILE A 98 14.61 10.23 9.22
CA ILE A 98 14.70 10.04 10.68
C ILE A 98 16.12 9.88 11.22
N LYS A 99 17.12 9.57 10.37
CA LYS A 99 18.47 9.13 10.83
C LYS A 99 19.19 10.13 11.74
N ASP A 100 18.98 11.42 11.51
CA ASP A 100 19.66 12.49 12.23
C ASP A 100 18.82 13.08 13.38
N ASP A 101 17.59 12.57 13.58
CA ASP A 101 16.71 12.97 14.69
C ASP A 101 16.54 11.82 15.68
N PRO A 102 17.15 11.92 16.88
CA PRO A 102 17.07 10.86 17.89
C PRO A 102 15.64 10.60 18.39
N ILE A 103 14.79 11.63 18.46
CA ILE A 103 13.41 11.49 18.94
C ILE A 103 12.58 10.72 17.94
N LEU A 104 12.69 11.06 16.65
CA LEU A 104 12.00 10.34 15.59
C LEU A 104 12.50 8.89 15.50
N ARG A 105 13.82 8.69 15.51
CA ARG A 105 14.43 7.37 15.40
C ARG A 105 14.01 6.42 16.50
N GLU A 106 13.97 6.90 17.75
CA GLU A 106 13.51 6.09 18.89
C GLU A 106 11.98 6.00 18.93
N GLY A 107 11.28 7.11 18.62
CA GLY A 107 9.82 7.20 18.70
C GLY A 107 9.08 6.32 17.72
N VAL A 108 9.61 6.08 16.49
CA VAL A 108 8.94 5.26 15.48
C VAL A 108 8.75 3.80 15.92
N HIS A 109 9.58 3.30 16.83
CA HIS A 109 9.41 1.94 17.36
C HIS A 109 8.18 1.78 18.27
N GLY A 110 7.56 2.88 18.69
CA GLY A 110 6.30 2.89 19.42
C GLY A 110 5.06 2.59 18.55
N PHE A 111 5.17 2.71 17.23
CA PHE A 111 4.07 2.37 16.33
C PHE A 111 4.07 0.88 16.01
N MET A 112 2.97 0.17 16.33
CA MET A 112 2.87 -1.29 16.17
C MET A 112 3.05 -1.77 14.72
N ASP A 113 2.59 -1.00 13.76
CA ASP A 113 2.61 -1.36 12.33
C ASP A 113 3.71 -0.65 11.53
N PHE A 114 4.64 0.02 12.22
CA PHE A 114 5.76 0.68 11.55
C PHE A 114 6.79 -0.33 11.02
N MET A 115 7.22 -0.12 9.76
CA MET A 115 8.25 -0.94 9.12
C MET A 115 9.20 -0.05 8.30
N LEU A 116 10.46 0.06 8.77
CA LEU A 116 11.48 0.87 8.11
C LEU A 116 11.97 0.27 6.79
N MET A 117 12.05 -1.07 6.69
CA MET A 117 12.62 -1.77 5.53
C MET A 117 11.88 -1.45 4.24
N GLY A 118 12.64 -1.19 3.16
CA GLY A 118 12.11 -0.87 1.82
C GLY A 118 11.17 -1.94 1.25
N GLY A 119 10.36 -1.53 0.27
CA GLY A 119 9.34 -2.35 -0.36
C GLY A 119 7.91 -1.89 -0.07
N GLY A 120 7.72 -0.86 0.76
CA GLY A 120 6.46 -0.12 0.90
C GLY A 120 6.47 1.13 0.03
N MET A 121 5.47 1.31 -0.83
CA MET A 121 5.38 2.43 -1.76
C MET A 121 3.97 3.03 -1.74
N PRO A 122 3.83 4.37 -1.59
CA PRO A 122 2.54 5.03 -1.74
C PRO A 122 2.05 4.95 -3.18
N ILE A 123 0.75 4.78 -3.35
CA ILE A 123 0.06 4.84 -4.65
C ILE A 123 -0.59 6.20 -4.77
N VAL A 124 -0.14 6.98 -5.76
CA VAL A 124 -0.57 8.37 -5.95
C VAL A 124 -1.21 8.53 -7.32
N SER A 125 -2.36 9.20 -7.38
CA SER A 125 -3.05 9.56 -8.63
C SER A 125 -3.23 11.08 -8.70
N GLY A 126 -2.52 11.74 -9.62
CA GLY A 126 -2.37 13.19 -9.59
C GLY A 126 -1.61 13.62 -8.33
N SER A 127 -2.23 14.47 -7.51
CA SER A 127 -1.69 14.91 -6.21
C SER A 127 -2.27 14.16 -5.01
N GLN A 128 -3.14 13.17 -5.24
CA GLN A 128 -3.85 12.47 -4.15
C GLN A 128 -3.24 11.10 -3.87
N LEU A 129 -2.98 10.83 -2.59
CA LEU A 129 -2.66 9.49 -2.10
C LEU A 129 -3.95 8.65 -2.13
N ILE A 130 -3.93 7.55 -2.88
CA ILE A 130 -5.09 6.67 -3.09
C ILE A 130 -4.91 5.28 -2.47
N GLY A 131 -3.75 5.01 -1.89
CA GLY A 131 -3.42 3.73 -1.25
C GLY A 131 -1.92 3.53 -1.14
N ALA A 132 -1.51 2.32 -0.81
CA ALA A 132 -0.11 1.90 -0.84
C ALA A 132 0.03 0.41 -1.15
N ILE A 133 1.19 0.04 -1.69
CA ILE A 133 1.61 -1.34 -1.87
C ILE A 133 2.77 -1.65 -0.92
N GLY A 134 2.78 -2.85 -0.35
CA GLY A 134 3.88 -3.38 0.44
C GLY A 134 4.28 -4.75 -0.07
N ILE A 135 5.57 -4.95 -0.29
CA ILE A 135 6.15 -6.19 -0.81
C ILE A 135 7.20 -6.70 0.16
N SER A 136 7.21 -8.00 0.37
CA SER A 136 8.20 -8.68 1.19
C SER A 136 8.43 -10.12 0.71
N GLY A 137 9.68 -10.57 0.79
CA GLY A 137 10.05 -11.95 0.43
C GLY A 137 11.54 -12.17 0.27
N GLY A 138 12.30 -11.09 0.08
CA GLY A 138 13.76 -11.12 -0.06
C GLY A 138 14.46 -10.04 0.74
N HIS A 139 15.64 -9.64 0.27
CA HIS A 139 16.28 -8.44 0.78
C HIS A 139 15.42 -7.22 0.40
N TYR A 140 15.29 -6.25 1.31
CA TYR A 140 14.38 -5.12 1.15
C TYR A 140 14.62 -4.29 -0.13
N SER A 141 15.85 -4.26 -0.66
CA SER A 141 16.13 -3.58 -1.93
C SER A 141 15.46 -4.28 -3.12
N LYS A 142 15.40 -5.62 -3.13
CA LYS A 142 14.67 -6.40 -4.14
C LYS A 142 13.15 -6.30 -3.97
N ASP A 143 12.68 -6.26 -2.73
CA ASP A 143 11.27 -5.99 -2.44
C ASP A 143 10.86 -4.62 -3.02
N GLN A 144 11.73 -3.62 -2.91
CA GLN A 144 11.52 -2.30 -3.48
C GLN A 144 11.51 -2.29 -5.01
N GLU A 145 12.39 -3.07 -5.66
CA GLU A 145 12.37 -3.24 -7.12
C GLU A 145 11.02 -3.82 -7.60
N CYS A 146 10.48 -4.81 -6.88
CA CYS A 146 9.16 -5.38 -7.18
C CYS A 146 8.03 -4.34 -6.99
N ALA A 147 8.11 -3.51 -5.95
CA ALA A 147 7.12 -2.47 -5.69
C ALA A 147 7.16 -1.36 -6.77
N LEU A 148 8.35 -0.97 -7.22
CA LEU A 148 8.51 -0.02 -8.32
C LEU A 148 7.95 -0.59 -9.63
N ALA A 149 8.25 -1.84 -9.96
CA ALA A 149 7.71 -2.51 -11.16
C ALA A 149 6.17 -2.56 -11.15
N ALA A 150 5.57 -2.80 -9.97
CA ALA A 150 4.13 -2.75 -9.80
C ALA A 150 3.55 -1.36 -10.10
N LEU A 151 4.15 -0.29 -9.57
CA LEU A 151 3.67 1.09 -9.83
C LEU A 151 3.89 1.51 -11.30
N ASP A 152 5.01 1.12 -11.90
CA ASP A 152 5.32 1.46 -13.30
C ASP A 152 4.39 0.74 -14.30
N SER A 153 3.81 -0.38 -13.92
CA SER A 153 2.83 -1.09 -14.75
C SER A 153 1.56 -0.26 -14.99
N LEU A 154 1.14 0.56 -14.03
CA LEU A 154 -0.02 1.45 -14.19
C LEU A 154 0.24 2.61 -15.14
N LYS A 155 1.49 3.09 -15.25
CA LYS A 155 1.86 4.19 -16.16
C LYS A 155 1.77 3.76 -17.63
N LYS A 156 2.07 2.51 -17.94
CA LYS A 156 2.04 1.98 -19.30
C LYS A 156 0.62 1.87 -19.85
N GLU A 157 -0.36 1.45 -19.03
CA GLU A 157 -1.76 1.37 -19.47
C GLU A 157 -2.39 2.74 -19.79
N THR A 158 -1.93 3.82 -19.16
CA THR A 158 -2.45 5.17 -19.43
C THR A 158 -1.96 5.72 -20.76
N ASN A 159 -0.75 5.36 -21.20
CA ASN A 159 -0.20 5.78 -22.49
C ASN A 159 -0.82 5.05 -23.69
N ASP A 160 -1.26 3.79 -23.51
CA ASP A 160 -1.89 3.00 -24.58
C ASP A 160 -3.36 3.38 -24.81
N LYS A 161 -3.98 4.17 -23.94
CA LYS A 161 -5.38 4.60 -24.03
C LYS A 161 -5.57 6.02 -24.55
N ASN A 162 -4.49 6.74 -24.89
CA ASN A 162 -4.57 8.08 -25.45
C ASN A 162 -3.89 8.08 -26.83
N PRO A 163 -4.67 7.83 -27.95
CA PRO A 163 -4.15 7.91 -29.32
C PRO A 163 -3.91 9.37 -29.75
#